data_7854541492fa5c0d6f70ef47f283cc71
#
_entry.id   7854541492fa5c0d6f70ef47f283cc71
#
_cell.length_a   1.000
_cell.length_b   1.000
_cell.length_c   1.000
_cell.angle_alpha   90.00
_cell.angle_beta   90.00
_cell.angle_gamma   90.00
#
_symmetry.space_group_name_H-M   'P 1'
#
loop_
_entity.id
_entity.type
_entity.pdbx_description
1 polymer ?
#
loop_
_entity_poly.entity_id
_entity_poly.type
_entity_poly.pdbx_seq_one_letter_code
_entity_poly.pdbx_strand_id
1 'polypeptide(L)'
;MAQDFEALLKHYARKDIQEAMIELAKDREVTGSYNMKSFGRRPDILQYPSDIFELARKGVTSFHVSEERWSNPLQIRTGMTRKELDQLRCGWDCVLDIDSPYIEYSQITSYLLVEALKLYGVKCFGLKFSGRKGFHIIIPFEAFPKEVGRKPIETMFPEGPRMIADFLGEKIYSKLSEMILKDQKIEEICKLTKKPMEELTDSQGNFNPFSVVDIDTILISSRHLF
;
A
#
# COMPACT_ATOMS: atom_id res chain seq x y z
N MET A 1 -16.54 8.54 -20.86
CA MET A 1 -16.78 9.49 -19.74
C MET A 1 -18.16 9.32 -19.10
N ALA A 2 -19.30 9.40 -19.84
CA ALA A 2 -20.62 9.21 -19.19
C ALA A 2 -20.86 7.76 -18.73
N GLN A 3 -20.53 6.77 -19.55
CA GLN A 3 -20.64 5.34 -19.19
C GLN A 3 -19.77 4.95 -18.01
N ASP A 4 -18.56 5.48 -17.91
CA ASP A 4 -17.65 5.21 -16.79
C ASP A 4 -18.20 5.78 -15.48
N PHE A 5 -18.83 6.95 -15.52
CA PHE A 5 -19.43 7.57 -14.36
C PHE A 5 -20.68 6.80 -13.87
N GLU A 6 -21.50 6.32 -14.79
CA GLU A 6 -22.66 5.48 -14.44
C GLU A 6 -22.23 4.15 -13.80
N ALA A 7 -21.18 3.51 -14.35
CA ALA A 7 -20.61 2.29 -13.78
C ALA A 7 -20.05 2.53 -12.36
N LEU A 8 -19.38 3.65 -12.17
CA LEU A 8 -18.84 4.08 -10.87
C LEU A 8 -19.98 4.28 -9.85
N LEU A 9 -21.05 4.97 -10.22
CA LEU A 9 -22.19 5.17 -9.34
C LEU A 9 -22.89 3.84 -8.99
N LYS A 10 -23.04 2.93 -9.96
CA LYS A 10 -23.56 1.58 -9.71
C LYS A 10 -22.69 0.79 -8.73
N HIS A 11 -21.35 0.92 -8.84
CA HIS A 11 -20.43 0.28 -7.92
C HIS A 11 -20.61 0.80 -6.48
N TYR A 12 -20.57 2.12 -6.30
CA TYR A 12 -20.69 2.72 -4.97
C TYR A 12 -22.12 2.75 -4.40
N ALA A 13 -23.14 2.41 -5.19
CA ALA A 13 -24.51 2.18 -4.71
C ALA A 13 -24.69 0.80 -4.06
N ARG A 14 -23.76 -0.13 -4.24
CA ARG A 14 -23.84 -1.48 -3.68
C ARG A 14 -23.66 -1.44 -2.17
N LYS A 15 -24.60 -2.03 -1.43
CA LYS A 15 -24.56 -2.07 0.04
C LYS A 15 -23.35 -2.82 0.58
N ASP A 16 -23.02 -3.96 -0.02
CA ASP A 16 -21.86 -4.77 0.37
C ASP A 16 -20.53 -3.99 0.24
N ILE A 17 -20.38 -3.17 -0.82
CA ILE A 17 -19.24 -2.29 -0.99
C ILE A 17 -19.23 -1.18 0.07
N GLN A 18 -20.36 -0.53 0.29
CA GLN A 18 -20.47 0.53 1.29
C GLN A 18 -20.14 0.02 2.70
N GLU A 19 -20.69 -1.12 3.10
CA GLU A 19 -20.44 -1.74 4.41
C GLU A 19 -18.95 -2.09 4.57
N ALA A 20 -18.34 -2.75 3.58
CA ALA A 20 -16.92 -3.07 3.60
C ALA A 20 -16.02 -1.82 3.66
N MET A 21 -16.38 -0.76 2.95
CA MET A 21 -15.63 0.51 2.98
C MET A 21 -15.75 1.20 4.34
N ILE A 22 -16.92 1.20 4.97
CA ILE A 22 -17.09 1.77 6.33
C ILE A 22 -16.29 0.98 7.35
N GLU A 23 -16.31 -0.34 7.27
CA GLU A 23 -15.50 -1.18 8.16
C GLU A 23 -14.01 -0.90 8.00
N LEU A 24 -13.51 -0.82 6.77
CA LEU A 24 -12.11 -0.49 6.49
C LEU A 24 -11.74 0.92 6.94
N ALA A 25 -12.66 1.90 6.82
CA ALA A 25 -12.45 3.29 7.17
C ALA A 25 -12.49 3.57 8.68
N LYS A 26 -12.87 2.58 9.49
CA LYS A 26 -12.98 2.74 10.94
C LYS A 26 -11.63 3.15 11.55
N ASP A 27 -11.67 4.19 12.39
CA ASP A 27 -10.51 4.75 13.07
C ASP A 27 -9.41 5.27 12.11
N ARG A 28 -9.75 5.61 10.86
CA ARG A 28 -8.80 6.09 9.85
C ARG A 28 -9.16 7.46 9.29
N GLU A 29 -8.12 8.17 8.89
CA GLU A 29 -8.28 9.33 8.01
C GLU A 29 -8.65 8.82 6.62
N VAL A 30 -9.67 9.43 6.02
CA VAL A 30 -10.14 9.09 4.67
C VAL A 30 -10.15 10.34 3.81
N THR A 31 -9.88 10.20 2.52
CA THR A 31 -10.15 11.27 1.53
C THR A 31 -10.67 10.69 0.23
N GLY A 32 -11.54 11.44 -0.43
CA GLY A 32 -11.96 11.15 -1.79
C GLY A 32 -11.00 11.76 -2.81
N SER A 33 -10.79 11.07 -3.92
CA SER A 33 -10.02 11.58 -5.06
C SER A 33 -10.94 11.87 -6.25
N TYR A 34 -10.69 12.98 -6.93
CA TYR A 34 -11.40 13.41 -8.12
C TYR A 34 -10.53 13.13 -9.36
N ASN A 35 -10.66 11.94 -9.95
CA ASN A 35 -9.90 11.48 -11.13
C ASN A 35 -8.36 11.57 -10.94
N MET A 36 -7.86 11.34 -9.74
CA MET A 36 -6.44 11.49 -9.37
C MET A 36 -5.85 12.89 -9.66
N LYS A 37 -6.70 13.90 -9.87
CA LYS A 37 -6.28 15.28 -10.13
C LYS A 37 -6.33 16.16 -8.90
N SER A 38 -7.24 15.88 -8.00
CA SER A 38 -7.38 16.58 -6.73
C SER A 38 -7.94 15.65 -5.67
N PHE A 39 -7.66 15.99 -4.42
CA PHE A 39 -8.15 15.26 -3.27
C PHE A 39 -9.12 16.14 -2.47
N GLY A 40 -10.02 15.48 -1.75
CA GLY A 40 -10.93 16.11 -0.82
C GLY A 40 -10.22 16.73 0.38
N ARG A 41 -11.02 17.29 1.27
CA ARG A 41 -10.52 17.85 2.54
C ARG A 41 -9.81 16.79 3.39
N ARG A 42 -8.80 17.22 4.15
CA ARG A 42 -8.10 16.40 5.14
C ARG A 42 -7.93 17.18 6.44
N PRO A 43 -8.14 16.58 7.63
CA PRO A 43 -8.64 15.20 7.82
C PRO A 43 -10.13 15.08 7.50
N ASP A 44 -10.57 13.89 7.08
CA ASP A 44 -11.96 13.52 6.90
C ASP A 44 -12.18 12.04 7.25
N ILE A 45 -13.42 11.62 7.41
CA ILE A 45 -13.81 10.24 7.75
C ILE A 45 -15.02 9.82 6.91
N LEU A 46 -15.24 8.51 6.77
CA LEU A 46 -16.51 7.94 6.34
C LEU A 46 -17.25 7.45 7.59
N GLN A 47 -18.44 7.99 7.84
CA GLN A 47 -19.22 7.67 9.02
C GLN A 47 -20.42 6.77 8.68
N TYR A 48 -21.07 7.00 7.56
CA TYR A 48 -22.26 6.29 7.13
C TYR A 48 -22.09 5.70 5.73
N PRO A 49 -22.71 4.55 5.42
CA PRO A 49 -22.70 3.97 4.07
C PRO A 49 -23.16 4.95 2.98
N SER A 50 -24.14 5.81 3.30
CA SER A 50 -24.64 6.86 2.39
C SER A 50 -23.58 7.88 1.97
N ASP A 51 -22.58 8.16 2.82
CA ASP A 51 -21.53 9.14 2.56
C ASP A 51 -20.75 8.78 1.28
N ILE A 52 -20.51 7.48 1.09
CA ILE A 52 -19.77 6.95 -0.06
C ILE A 52 -20.51 7.28 -1.36
N PHE A 53 -21.79 6.98 -1.42
CA PHE A 53 -22.59 7.24 -2.61
C PHE A 53 -22.78 8.74 -2.89
N GLU A 54 -23.01 9.54 -1.85
CA GLU A 54 -23.14 10.99 -1.98
C GLU A 54 -21.83 11.64 -2.43
N LEU A 55 -20.68 11.20 -1.95
CA LEU A 55 -19.38 11.67 -2.42
C LEU A 55 -19.12 11.25 -3.87
N ALA A 56 -19.46 10.02 -4.25
CA ALA A 56 -19.38 9.57 -5.64
C ALA A 56 -20.27 10.41 -6.57
N ARG A 57 -21.49 10.74 -6.17
CA ARG A 57 -22.37 11.66 -6.92
C ARG A 57 -21.78 13.06 -7.09
N LYS A 58 -20.97 13.51 -6.14
CA LYS A 58 -20.23 14.79 -6.21
C LYS A 58 -18.94 14.70 -7.01
N GLY A 59 -18.65 13.54 -7.63
CA GLY A 59 -17.52 13.35 -8.53
C GLY A 59 -16.30 12.68 -7.91
N VAL A 60 -16.38 12.16 -6.68
CA VAL A 60 -15.31 11.32 -6.11
C VAL A 60 -15.25 10.00 -6.90
N THR A 61 -14.06 9.68 -7.40
CA THR A 61 -13.84 8.49 -8.24
C THR A 61 -13.13 7.36 -7.50
N SER A 62 -12.42 7.67 -6.41
CA SER A 62 -11.79 6.70 -5.52
C SER A 62 -11.68 7.24 -4.11
N PHE A 63 -11.57 6.35 -3.14
CA PHE A 63 -11.38 6.67 -1.74
C PHE A 63 -10.04 6.13 -1.28
N HIS A 64 -9.33 6.93 -0.49
CA HIS A 64 -8.03 6.61 0.07
C HIS A 64 -8.10 6.67 1.59
N VAL A 65 -7.50 5.71 2.25
CA VAL A 65 -7.50 5.58 3.71
C VAL A 65 -6.07 5.57 4.26
N SER A 66 -5.89 6.05 5.49
CA SER A 66 -4.59 5.97 6.15
C SER A 66 -4.26 4.52 6.54
N GLU A 67 -3.00 4.14 6.44
CA GLU A 67 -2.49 2.90 7.03
C GLU A 67 -2.49 2.99 8.57
N GLU A 68 -2.28 4.20 9.10
CA GLU A 68 -2.38 4.49 10.53
C GLU A 68 -3.83 4.50 10.99
N ARG A 69 -4.05 4.03 12.22
CA ARG A 69 -5.34 4.09 12.93
C ARG A 69 -5.24 5.10 14.06
N TRP A 70 -6.27 5.90 14.21
CA TRP A 70 -6.30 7.06 15.08
C TRP A 70 -7.43 6.96 16.09
N SER A 71 -7.17 7.27 17.35
CA SER A 71 -8.23 7.38 18.37
C SER A 71 -9.31 8.40 18.01
N ASN A 72 -8.94 9.44 17.28
CA ASN A 72 -9.86 10.39 16.64
C ASN A 72 -9.21 11.03 15.41
N PRO A 73 -9.49 10.52 14.19
CA PRO A 73 -8.92 11.05 12.96
C PRO A 73 -9.15 12.54 12.73
N LEU A 74 -10.30 13.09 13.18
CA LEU A 74 -10.65 14.50 12.99
C LEU A 74 -9.82 15.48 13.85
N GLN A 75 -9.05 14.97 14.81
CA GLN A 75 -8.12 15.80 15.59
C GLN A 75 -6.79 16.03 14.89
N ILE A 76 -6.50 15.29 13.81
CA ILE A 76 -5.26 15.44 13.03
C ILE A 76 -5.24 16.82 12.38
N ARG A 77 -4.09 17.51 12.47
CA ARG A 77 -3.89 18.83 11.86
C ARG A 77 -2.59 18.84 11.07
N THR A 78 -2.54 19.71 10.08
CA THR A 78 -1.29 19.99 9.37
C THR A 78 -0.27 20.61 10.32
N GLY A 79 0.98 20.14 10.27
CA GLY A 79 2.06 20.65 11.11
C GLY A 79 2.17 20.00 12.49
N MET A 80 1.35 19.00 12.82
CA MET A 80 1.54 18.20 14.04
C MET A 80 2.92 17.53 14.04
N THR A 81 3.56 17.58 15.17
CA THR A 81 4.81 16.88 15.43
C THR A 81 4.57 15.37 15.51
N ARG A 82 5.62 14.58 15.32
CA ARG A 82 5.56 13.13 15.52
C ARG A 82 4.99 12.74 16.88
N LYS A 83 5.42 13.42 17.94
CA LYS A 83 4.95 13.15 19.30
C LYS A 83 3.44 13.37 19.47
N GLU A 84 2.90 14.40 18.83
CA GLU A 84 1.46 14.68 18.85
C GLU A 84 0.67 13.63 18.06
N LEU A 85 1.21 13.19 16.90
CA LEU A 85 0.62 12.10 16.11
C LEU A 85 0.67 10.78 16.89
N ASP A 86 1.78 10.46 17.55
CA ASP A 86 1.94 9.25 18.37
C ASP A 86 0.93 9.18 19.52
N GLN A 87 0.49 10.32 20.06
CA GLN A 87 -0.57 10.39 21.08
C GLN A 87 -1.96 10.05 20.53
N LEU A 88 -2.19 10.25 19.25
CA LEU A 88 -3.45 9.94 18.58
C LEU A 88 -3.44 8.57 17.92
N ARG A 89 -2.26 8.04 17.59
CA ARG A 89 -2.15 6.74 16.92
C ARG A 89 -2.51 5.61 17.87
N CYS A 90 -3.44 4.76 17.47
CA CYS A 90 -3.84 3.57 18.22
C CYS A 90 -3.51 2.26 17.48
N GLY A 91 -2.94 2.34 16.27
CA GLY A 91 -2.51 1.19 15.49
C GLY A 91 -2.07 1.60 14.09
N TRP A 92 -1.64 0.62 13.30
CA TRP A 92 -1.28 0.77 11.89
C TRP A 92 -1.31 -0.58 11.17
N ASP A 93 -1.77 -0.60 9.94
CA ASP A 93 -1.60 -1.77 9.08
C ASP A 93 -0.24 -1.67 8.38
N CYS A 94 0.40 -2.80 8.11
CA CYS A 94 1.58 -2.81 7.27
C CYS A 94 1.12 -2.93 5.81
N VAL A 95 1.33 -1.89 5.04
CA VAL A 95 1.01 -1.86 3.61
C VAL A 95 2.31 -1.94 2.83
N LEU A 96 2.46 -3.01 2.04
CA LEU A 96 3.55 -3.16 1.08
C LEU A 96 3.00 -2.72 -0.28
N ASP A 97 3.49 -1.60 -0.78
CA ASP A 97 3.17 -1.09 -2.11
C ASP A 97 4.20 -1.59 -3.11
N ILE A 98 3.76 -2.40 -4.08
CA ILE A 98 4.61 -3.06 -5.07
C ILE A 98 4.31 -2.43 -6.42
N ASP A 99 5.24 -1.65 -6.94
CA ASP A 99 5.09 -0.96 -8.20
C ASP A 99 6.18 -1.32 -9.21
N SER A 100 5.77 -1.44 -10.47
CA SER A 100 6.66 -1.57 -11.62
C SER A 100 6.02 -0.97 -12.86
N PRO A 101 6.79 -0.44 -13.80
CA PRO A 101 6.31 -0.14 -15.14
C PRO A 101 5.80 -1.38 -15.89
N TYR A 102 6.14 -2.59 -15.42
CA TYR A 102 5.83 -3.88 -16.03
C TYR A 102 5.09 -4.77 -15.04
N ILE A 103 3.83 -5.07 -15.34
CA ILE A 103 2.94 -5.81 -14.42
C ILE A 103 3.48 -7.20 -14.07
N GLU A 104 4.20 -7.83 -14.96
CA GLU A 104 4.78 -9.15 -14.76
C GLU A 104 5.76 -9.16 -13.58
N TYR A 105 6.59 -8.12 -13.45
CA TYR A 105 7.53 -8.00 -12.33
C TYR A 105 6.82 -7.75 -11.01
N SER A 106 5.78 -6.91 -11.01
CA SER A 106 4.94 -6.72 -9.81
C SER A 106 4.21 -7.99 -9.40
N GLN A 107 3.75 -8.80 -10.37
CA GLN A 107 3.10 -10.10 -10.10
C GLN A 107 4.07 -11.10 -9.47
N ILE A 108 5.28 -11.25 -10.03
CA ILE A 108 6.32 -12.16 -9.49
C ILE A 108 6.70 -11.71 -8.08
N THR A 109 6.93 -10.41 -7.88
CA THR A 109 7.30 -9.84 -6.57
C THR A 109 6.19 -10.08 -5.55
N SER A 110 4.95 -9.78 -5.89
CA SER A 110 3.80 -9.99 -5.01
C SER A 110 3.62 -11.47 -4.66
N TYR A 111 3.79 -12.37 -5.62
CA TYR A 111 3.75 -13.81 -5.37
C TYR A 111 4.82 -14.23 -4.36
N LEU A 112 6.06 -13.81 -4.55
CA LEU A 112 7.18 -14.16 -3.65
C LEU A 112 7.00 -13.57 -2.26
N LEU A 113 6.48 -12.34 -2.13
CA LEU A 113 6.16 -11.73 -0.85
C LEU A 113 5.07 -12.50 -0.11
N VAL A 114 4.02 -12.92 -0.81
CA VAL A 114 2.96 -13.77 -0.24
C VAL A 114 3.53 -15.11 0.25
N GLU A 115 4.39 -15.75 -0.54
CA GLU A 115 5.03 -17.00 -0.12
C GLU A 115 5.98 -16.80 1.08
N ALA A 116 6.72 -15.68 1.10
CA ALA A 116 7.56 -15.32 2.24
C ALA A 116 6.71 -15.11 3.51
N LEU A 117 5.61 -14.34 3.42
CA LEU A 117 4.69 -14.14 4.54
C LEU A 117 4.16 -15.46 5.09
N LYS A 118 3.73 -16.37 4.23
CA LYS A 118 3.26 -17.72 4.63
C LYS A 118 4.37 -18.51 5.31
N LEU A 119 5.59 -18.47 4.77
CA LEU A 119 6.76 -19.15 5.32
C LEU A 119 7.09 -18.67 6.75
N TYR A 120 6.94 -17.35 6.99
CA TYR A 120 7.11 -16.77 8.33
C TYR A 120 5.86 -16.88 9.23
N GLY A 121 4.85 -17.64 8.80
CA GLY A 121 3.67 -17.93 9.61
C GLY A 121 2.63 -16.82 9.68
N VAL A 122 2.73 -15.80 8.83
CA VAL A 122 1.71 -14.76 8.72
C VAL A 122 0.49 -15.36 8.02
N LYS A 123 -0.63 -15.43 8.74
CA LYS A 123 -1.87 -16.10 8.26
C LYS A 123 -2.93 -15.12 7.79
N CYS A 124 -2.84 -13.86 8.23
CA CYS A 124 -3.82 -12.83 7.92
C CYS A 124 -3.15 -11.72 7.12
N PHE A 125 -3.47 -11.66 5.84
CA PHE A 125 -3.09 -10.57 4.93
C PHE A 125 -4.07 -10.52 3.76
N GLY A 126 -4.21 -9.34 3.16
CA GLY A 126 -4.93 -9.11 1.93
C GLY A 126 -3.99 -8.82 0.77
N LEU A 127 -4.35 -9.20 -0.45
CA LEU A 127 -3.68 -8.83 -1.68
C LEU A 127 -4.67 -8.09 -2.57
N LYS A 128 -4.32 -6.89 -3.01
CA LYS A 128 -5.15 -6.04 -3.87
C LYS A 128 -4.36 -5.62 -5.10
N PHE A 129 -4.97 -5.66 -6.27
CA PHE A 129 -4.46 -4.98 -7.45
C PHE A 129 -4.67 -3.46 -7.30
N SER A 130 -3.61 -2.66 -7.42
CA SER A 130 -3.67 -1.22 -7.16
C SER A 130 -4.33 -0.40 -8.28
N GLY A 131 -4.56 -1.03 -9.46
CA GLY A 131 -5.33 -0.44 -10.56
C GLY A 131 -4.54 -0.01 -11.79
N ARG A 132 -3.21 -0.11 -11.80
CA ARG A 132 -2.36 0.10 -12.99
C ARG A 132 -1.48 -1.12 -13.26
N LYS A 133 -0.35 -1.20 -12.59
CA LYS A 133 0.64 -2.27 -12.74
C LYS A 133 1.21 -2.73 -11.41
N GLY A 134 0.64 -2.24 -10.30
CA GLY A 134 1.08 -2.51 -8.96
C GLY A 134 0.13 -3.39 -8.15
N PHE A 135 0.58 -3.79 -6.99
CA PHE A 135 -0.20 -4.54 -6.01
C PHE A 135 0.07 -4.00 -4.61
N HIS A 136 -0.95 -4.01 -3.75
CA HIS A 136 -0.79 -3.79 -2.33
C HIS A 136 -0.96 -5.10 -1.58
N ILE A 137 -0.03 -5.41 -0.68
CA ILE A 137 -0.21 -6.43 0.34
C ILE A 137 -0.46 -5.72 1.66
N ILE A 138 -1.55 -6.05 2.33
CA ILE A 138 -1.98 -5.40 3.57
C ILE A 138 -1.98 -6.44 4.68
N ILE A 139 -1.18 -6.22 5.72
CA ILE A 139 -1.16 -7.03 6.94
C ILE A 139 -1.85 -6.19 8.01
N PRO A 140 -3.03 -6.60 8.52
CA PRO A 140 -3.80 -5.82 9.47
C PRO A 140 -3.11 -5.75 10.83
N PHE A 141 -3.35 -4.67 11.57
CA PHE A 141 -2.76 -4.44 12.90
C PHE A 141 -2.96 -5.61 13.85
N GLU A 142 -4.10 -6.27 13.79
CA GLU A 142 -4.46 -7.42 14.62
C GLU A 142 -3.59 -8.66 14.37
N ALA A 143 -2.85 -8.69 13.26
CA ALA A 143 -1.89 -9.77 12.97
C ALA A 143 -0.57 -9.63 13.74
N PHE A 144 -0.32 -8.47 14.32
CA PHE A 144 0.90 -8.18 15.08
C PHE A 144 0.73 -8.50 16.58
N PRO A 145 1.84 -8.83 17.28
CA PRO A 145 1.82 -8.94 18.73
C PRO A 145 1.58 -7.57 19.37
N LYS A 146 1.06 -7.53 20.58
CA LYS A 146 0.81 -6.27 21.28
C LYS A 146 2.10 -5.49 21.59
N GLU A 147 3.22 -6.17 21.72
CA GLU A 147 4.52 -5.56 21.99
C GLU A 147 5.67 -6.36 21.36
N VAL A 148 6.74 -5.67 21.04
CA VAL A 148 8.00 -6.24 20.57
C VAL A 148 9.14 -5.62 21.36
N GLY A 149 9.95 -6.45 22.04
CA GLY A 149 11.07 -5.96 22.87
C GLY A 149 10.62 -4.98 23.96
N ARG A 150 9.48 -5.20 24.58
CA ARG A 150 8.83 -4.34 25.61
C ARG A 150 8.37 -2.96 25.08
N LYS A 151 8.28 -2.81 23.77
CA LYS A 151 7.69 -1.60 23.15
C LYS A 151 6.32 -1.93 22.60
N PRO A 152 5.29 -1.15 22.92
CA PRO A 152 3.96 -1.30 22.31
C PRO A 152 4.05 -1.16 20.80
N ILE A 153 3.38 -2.08 20.06
CA ILE A 153 3.53 -2.16 18.61
C ILE A 153 3.00 -0.91 17.91
N GLU A 154 1.97 -0.25 18.43
CA GLU A 154 1.40 0.98 17.90
C GLU A 154 2.40 2.15 17.86
N THR A 155 3.43 2.11 18.72
CA THR A 155 4.48 3.15 18.78
C THR A 155 5.60 2.93 17.78
N MET A 156 5.60 1.81 17.05
CA MET A 156 6.68 1.42 16.13
C MET A 156 6.48 1.95 14.70
N PHE A 157 5.55 2.83 14.48
CA PHE A 157 5.33 3.44 13.17
C PHE A 157 6.17 4.73 12.99
N PRO A 158 6.78 4.96 11.83
CA PRO A 158 6.75 4.14 10.60
C PRO A 158 7.89 3.11 10.52
N GLU A 159 8.78 3.04 11.50
CA GLU A 159 9.99 2.21 11.45
C GLU A 159 9.65 0.71 11.41
N GLY A 160 8.62 0.28 12.17
CA GLY A 160 8.21 -1.12 12.22
C GLY A 160 7.83 -1.67 10.84
N PRO A 161 6.83 -1.11 10.16
CA PRO A 161 6.47 -1.57 8.83
C PRO A 161 7.58 -1.41 7.79
N ARG A 162 8.42 -0.37 7.86
CA ARG A 162 9.61 -0.25 6.99
C ARG A 162 10.59 -1.41 7.17
N MET A 163 10.92 -1.74 8.42
CA MET A 163 11.80 -2.89 8.71
C MET A 163 11.22 -4.21 8.19
N ILE A 164 9.90 -4.38 8.23
CA ILE A 164 9.23 -5.56 7.68
C ILE A 164 9.37 -5.59 6.16
N ALA A 165 9.14 -4.47 5.48
CA ALA A 165 9.27 -4.36 4.04
C ALA A 165 10.71 -4.64 3.58
N ASP A 166 11.69 -4.03 4.23
CA ASP A 166 13.12 -4.23 3.94
C ASP A 166 13.51 -5.70 4.14
N PHE A 167 13.12 -6.28 5.28
CA PHE A 167 13.40 -7.70 5.58
C PHE A 167 12.79 -8.63 4.53
N LEU A 168 11.53 -8.43 4.16
CA LEU A 168 10.88 -9.25 3.15
C LEU A 168 11.54 -9.08 1.78
N GLY A 169 11.91 -7.85 1.41
CA GLY A 169 12.66 -7.55 0.19
C GLY A 169 13.98 -8.31 0.12
N GLU A 170 14.77 -8.29 1.19
CA GLU A 170 16.01 -9.07 1.29
C GLU A 170 15.77 -10.58 1.11
N LYS A 171 14.69 -11.10 1.72
CA LYS A 171 14.38 -12.54 1.67
C LYS A 171 13.99 -13.04 0.30
N ILE A 172 13.33 -12.20 -0.50
CA ILE A 172 12.92 -12.59 -1.84
C ILE A 172 13.96 -12.26 -2.92
N TYR A 173 14.97 -11.42 -2.61
CA TYR A 173 15.92 -10.85 -3.58
C TYR A 173 16.47 -11.87 -4.57
N SER A 174 17.13 -12.91 -4.07
CA SER A 174 17.78 -13.91 -4.93
C SER A 174 16.77 -14.69 -5.79
N LYS A 175 15.62 -15.04 -5.19
CA LYS A 175 14.59 -15.79 -5.91
C LYS A 175 13.87 -14.91 -6.94
N LEU A 176 13.68 -13.64 -6.63
CA LEU A 176 13.11 -12.66 -7.55
C LEU A 176 14.02 -12.46 -8.77
N SER A 177 15.34 -12.28 -8.53
CA SER A 177 16.33 -12.20 -9.61
C SER A 177 16.31 -13.45 -10.50
N GLU A 178 16.33 -14.65 -9.90
CA GLU A 178 16.25 -15.92 -10.62
C GLU A 178 14.98 -16.01 -11.48
N MET A 179 13.82 -15.67 -10.91
CA MET A 179 12.55 -15.78 -11.62
C MET A 179 12.43 -14.79 -12.77
N ILE A 180 12.93 -13.57 -12.62
CA ILE A 180 12.93 -12.58 -13.71
C ILE A 180 13.87 -13.04 -14.84
N LEU A 181 15.06 -13.50 -14.49
CA LEU A 181 16.06 -13.93 -15.49
C LEU A 181 15.79 -15.30 -16.10
N LYS A 182 14.83 -16.05 -15.59
CA LYS A 182 14.46 -17.36 -16.16
C LYS A 182 13.96 -17.24 -17.60
N ASP A 183 13.14 -16.22 -17.87
CA ASP A 183 12.45 -16.04 -19.15
C ASP A 183 13.01 -14.85 -19.95
N GLN A 184 13.93 -14.04 -19.37
CA GLN A 184 14.49 -12.85 -20.00
C GLN A 184 15.97 -12.68 -19.69
N LYS A 185 16.78 -12.32 -20.71
CA LYS A 185 18.17 -11.93 -20.51
C LYS A 185 18.28 -10.47 -20.07
N ILE A 186 19.35 -10.12 -19.36
CA ILE A 186 19.59 -8.73 -18.89
C ILE A 186 19.57 -7.75 -20.06
N GLU A 187 20.13 -8.12 -21.22
CA GLU A 187 20.15 -7.28 -22.43
C GLU A 187 18.74 -6.99 -22.98
N GLU A 188 17.81 -7.93 -22.81
CA GLU A 188 16.41 -7.75 -23.19
C GLU A 188 15.70 -6.82 -22.20
N ILE A 189 16.02 -6.96 -20.91
CA ILE A 189 15.51 -6.07 -19.85
C ILE A 189 16.04 -4.63 -20.07
N CYS A 190 17.34 -4.46 -20.45
CA CYS A 190 17.90 -3.16 -20.82
C CYS A 190 17.09 -2.50 -21.95
N LYS A 191 16.79 -3.25 -22.99
CA LYS A 191 15.99 -2.74 -24.14
C LYS A 191 14.57 -2.38 -23.73
N LEU A 192 13.94 -3.23 -22.92
CA LEU A 192 12.56 -3.06 -22.45
C LEU A 192 12.45 -1.82 -21.55
N THR A 193 13.36 -1.68 -20.59
CA THR A 193 13.33 -0.62 -19.59
C THR A 193 14.00 0.68 -20.06
N LYS A 194 14.77 0.61 -21.14
CA LYS A 194 15.66 1.68 -21.63
C LYS A 194 16.68 2.13 -20.60
N LYS A 195 17.03 1.26 -19.66
CA LYS A 195 18.07 1.49 -18.66
C LYS A 195 19.37 0.85 -19.13
N PRO A 196 20.54 1.49 -18.92
CA PRO A 196 21.84 0.88 -19.16
C PRO A 196 22.06 -0.28 -18.16
N MET A 197 23.00 -1.17 -18.48
CA MET A 197 23.24 -2.36 -17.67
C MET A 197 23.72 -2.02 -16.26
N GLU A 198 24.44 -0.94 -16.09
CA GLU A 198 24.96 -0.44 -14.81
C GLU A 198 23.84 -0.07 -13.82
N GLU A 199 22.66 0.34 -14.33
CA GLU A 199 21.48 0.63 -13.50
C GLU A 199 20.69 -0.63 -13.15
N LEU A 200 20.90 -1.72 -13.87
CA LEU A 200 20.23 -3.00 -13.66
C LEU A 200 21.05 -4.00 -12.84
N THR A 201 22.32 -3.66 -12.53
CA THR A 201 23.22 -4.54 -11.81
C THR A 201 23.66 -3.95 -10.47
N ASP A 202 23.96 -4.81 -9.52
CA ASP A 202 24.57 -4.44 -8.24
C ASP A 202 26.08 -4.15 -8.41
N SER A 203 26.76 -3.79 -7.31
CA SER A 203 28.19 -3.50 -7.29
C SER A 203 29.08 -4.72 -7.65
N GLN A 204 28.51 -5.92 -7.67
CA GLN A 204 29.21 -7.15 -8.05
C GLN A 204 28.91 -7.57 -9.51
N GLY A 205 28.09 -6.80 -10.23
CA GLY A 205 27.67 -7.07 -11.60
C GLY A 205 26.51 -8.06 -11.73
N ASN A 206 25.85 -8.46 -10.61
CA ASN A 206 24.66 -9.30 -10.64
C ASN A 206 23.43 -8.47 -10.91
N PHE A 207 22.44 -9.06 -11.58
CA PHE A 207 21.17 -8.38 -11.80
C PHE A 207 20.47 -8.02 -10.49
N ASN A 208 20.14 -6.74 -10.34
CA ASN A 208 19.38 -6.21 -9.22
C ASN A 208 17.88 -6.19 -9.58
N PRO A 209 17.03 -7.07 -9.04
CA PRO A 209 15.62 -7.12 -9.40
C PRO A 209 14.88 -5.83 -8.97
N PHE A 210 15.33 -5.15 -7.91
CA PHE A 210 14.74 -3.88 -7.47
C PHE A 210 15.08 -2.68 -8.35
N SER A 211 15.86 -2.88 -9.41
CA SER A 211 16.00 -1.89 -10.48
C SER A 211 14.79 -1.81 -11.43
N VAL A 212 13.94 -2.84 -11.43
CA VAL A 212 12.77 -2.96 -12.34
C VAL A 212 11.42 -3.08 -11.63
N VAL A 213 11.43 -3.36 -10.34
CA VAL A 213 10.24 -3.36 -9.46
C VAL A 213 10.63 -2.76 -8.12
N ASP A 214 9.72 -2.05 -7.50
CA ASP A 214 9.93 -1.42 -6.19
C ASP A 214 8.98 -2.00 -5.15
N ILE A 215 9.43 -2.08 -3.90
CA ILE A 215 8.61 -2.21 -2.71
C ILE A 215 8.77 -0.87 -1.99
N ASP A 216 7.82 0.02 -2.17
CA ASP A 216 7.98 1.41 -1.75
C ASP A 216 7.90 1.54 -0.22
N THR A 217 9.07 1.67 0.41
CA THR A 217 9.19 1.94 1.86
C THR A 217 9.11 3.43 2.20
N ILE A 218 9.23 4.32 1.20
CA ILE A 218 9.18 5.77 1.40
C ILE A 218 7.74 6.21 1.67
N LEU A 219 6.78 5.58 1.00
CA LEU A 219 5.36 5.83 1.20
C LEU A 219 4.87 5.42 2.60
N ILE A 220 5.58 4.50 3.28
CA ILE A 220 5.32 4.19 4.69
C ILE A 220 5.73 5.39 5.55
N SER A 221 4.81 6.31 5.71
CA SER A 221 5.05 7.58 6.40
C SER A 221 3.77 8.13 7.03
N SER A 222 3.92 8.89 8.12
CA SER A 222 2.76 9.44 8.81
C SER A 222 1.86 10.25 7.89
N ARG A 223 0.56 9.94 7.96
CA ARG A 223 -0.51 10.54 7.16
C ARG A 223 -0.45 10.23 5.66
N HIS A 224 0.27 9.19 5.27
CA HIS A 224 0.13 8.65 3.93
C HIS A 224 -1.22 7.93 3.77
N LEU A 225 -1.80 7.98 2.58
CA LEU A 225 -3.11 7.39 2.27
C LEU A 225 -2.98 6.49 1.03
N PHE A 226 -3.49 5.27 1.12
CA PHE A 226 -3.53 4.26 0.06
C PHE A 226 -4.92 4.11 -0.56
#